data_78ffbc75ca5088fa53a14f08b61ac567
#
_entry.id   78ffbc75ca5088fa53a14f08b61ac567
#
_cell.length_a   1.000
_cell.length_b   1.000
_cell.length_c   1.000
_cell.angle_alpha   90.00
_cell.angle_beta   90.00
_cell.angle_gamma   90.00
#
_symmetry.space_group_name_H-M   'P 1'
#
loop_
_entity.id
_entity.type
_entity.pdbx_description
1 polymer ?
#
loop_
_entity_poly.entity_id
_entity_poly.type
_entity_poly.pdbx_seq_one_letter_code
_entity_poly.pdbx_strand_id
1 'polypeptide(L)'
;MMDLDYFKQINDTHGHAVGDRALQLFATGLQAVSRAGDVFCRYGGEEFCVFLKCADLSSVMAYDQRMRQWLAQHSSEELGFRLSYSAGIAMRMQDGDTIDKLLQQADDALYEAKSQGRGRTLAGSERLIA
;
A
#
# COMPACT_ATOMS: atom_id res chain seq x y z
N MET A 1 -1.27 -2.03 -4.94
CA MET A 1 -2.38 -2.27 -4.00
C MET A 1 -1.85 -2.37 -2.59
N MET A 2 -2.42 -1.62 -1.69
CA MET A 2 -2.02 -1.56 -0.28
C MET A 2 -3.23 -1.82 0.60
N ASP A 3 -3.02 -2.51 1.71
CA ASP A 3 -4.09 -2.87 2.65
C ASP A 3 -3.57 -2.70 4.07
N LEU A 4 -4.29 -1.97 4.91
CA LEU A 4 -3.89 -1.77 6.30
C LEU A 4 -3.96 -3.09 7.08
N ASP A 5 -2.86 -3.45 7.73
CA ASP A 5 -2.77 -4.69 8.50
C ASP A 5 -3.65 -4.61 9.76
N TYR A 6 -4.40 -5.68 9.98
CA TYR A 6 -5.22 -5.84 11.19
C TYR A 6 -6.23 -4.70 11.42
N PHE A 7 -6.77 -4.15 10.34
CA PHE A 7 -7.69 -2.99 10.45
C PHE A 7 -8.95 -3.32 11.26
N LYS A 8 -9.52 -4.51 11.07
CA LYS A 8 -10.66 -4.94 11.88
C LYS A 8 -10.32 -4.96 13.36
N GLN A 9 -9.14 -5.46 13.70
CA GLN A 9 -8.67 -5.51 15.09
C GLN A 9 -8.46 -4.11 15.66
N ILE A 10 -8.00 -3.15 14.85
CA ILE A 10 -7.90 -1.75 15.25
C ILE A 10 -9.28 -1.22 15.64
N ASN A 11 -10.29 -1.44 14.80
CA ASN A 11 -11.65 -1.02 15.09
C ASN A 11 -12.21 -1.69 16.34
N ASP A 12 -11.99 -3.00 16.49
CA ASP A 12 -12.51 -3.77 17.62
C ASP A 12 -11.84 -3.36 18.94
N THR A 13 -10.55 -3.03 18.92
CA THR A 13 -9.78 -2.68 20.12
C THR A 13 -9.90 -1.19 20.47
N HIS A 14 -9.87 -0.31 19.49
CA HIS A 14 -9.76 1.14 19.71
C HIS A 14 -11.01 1.92 19.28
N GLY A 15 -11.96 1.26 18.63
CA GLY A 15 -13.18 1.89 18.13
C GLY A 15 -13.06 2.41 16.69
N HIS A 16 -14.22 2.61 16.07
CA HIS A 16 -14.29 3.06 14.67
C HIS A 16 -13.71 4.48 14.46
N ALA A 17 -13.79 5.35 15.45
CA ALA A 17 -13.21 6.69 15.36
C ALA A 17 -11.69 6.61 15.18
N VAL A 18 -11.02 5.72 15.90
CA VAL A 18 -9.58 5.50 15.76
C VAL A 18 -9.27 4.83 14.41
N GLY A 19 -10.11 3.88 13.97
CA GLY A 19 -9.99 3.29 12.63
C GLY A 19 -10.05 4.34 11.54
N ASP A 20 -10.99 5.28 11.63
CA ASP A 20 -11.11 6.40 10.68
C ASP A 20 -9.86 7.29 10.70
N ARG A 21 -9.31 7.55 11.88
CA ARG A 21 -8.06 8.31 12.01
C ARG A 21 -6.88 7.57 11.39
N ALA A 22 -6.85 6.25 11.53
CA ALA A 22 -5.81 5.44 10.88
C ALA A 22 -5.89 5.54 9.35
N LEU A 23 -7.10 5.49 8.78
CA LEU A 23 -7.30 5.69 7.35
C LEU A 23 -6.87 7.09 6.90
N GLN A 24 -7.23 8.12 7.65
CA GLN A 24 -6.84 9.50 7.36
C GLN A 24 -5.31 9.67 7.44
N LEU A 25 -4.70 9.09 8.45
CA LEU A 25 -3.24 9.14 8.60
C LEU A 25 -2.54 8.48 7.42
N PHE A 26 -3.03 7.32 7.00
CA PHE A 26 -2.48 6.61 5.85
C PHE A 26 -2.57 7.46 4.58
N ALA A 27 -3.72 8.06 4.33
CA ALA A 27 -3.91 8.97 3.19
C ALA A 27 -2.97 10.18 3.27
N THR A 28 -2.79 10.75 4.45
CA THR A 28 -1.84 11.85 4.67
C THR A 28 -0.41 11.43 4.34
N GLY A 29 -0.03 10.22 4.72
CA GLY A 29 1.29 9.67 4.38
C GLY A 29 1.49 9.49 2.89
N LEU A 30 0.49 8.95 2.20
CA LEU A 30 0.54 8.82 0.74
C LEU A 30 0.69 10.18 0.06
N GLN A 31 -0.04 11.18 0.54
CA GLN A 31 0.10 12.56 0.05
C GLN A 31 1.52 13.08 0.28
N ALA A 32 2.10 12.81 1.44
CA ALA A 32 3.42 13.31 1.82
C ALA A 32 4.55 12.68 0.99
N VAL A 33 4.45 11.40 0.64
CA VAL A 33 5.51 10.68 -0.07
C VAL A 33 5.32 10.66 -1.59
N SER A 34 4.16 11.03 -2.09
CA SER A 34 3.87 11.07 -3.52
C SER A 34 4.48 12.28 -4.20
N ARG A 35 4.88 12.10 -5.45
CA ARG A 35 5.46 13.15 -6.30
C ARG A 35 4.45 13.59 -7.34
N ALA A 36 4.76 14.67 -8.05
CA ALA A 36 3.96 15.13 -9.18
C ALA A 36 3.78 14.01 -10.21
N GLY A 37 2.55 13.73 -10.62
CA GLY A 37 2.23 12.66 -11.54
C GLY A 37 1.84 11.34 -10.87
N ASP A 38 2.15 11.16 -9.58
CA ASP A 38 1.66 10.02 -8.83
C ASP A 38 0.20 10.25 -8.44
N VAL A 39 -0.60 9.18 -8.52
CA VAL A 39 -2.02 9.23 -8.17
C VAL A 39 -2.30 8.14 -7.15
N PHE A 40 -3.07 8.46 -6.13
CA PHE A 40 -3.52 7.44 -5.19
C PHE A 40 -5.00 7.63 -4.88
N CYS A 41 -5.66 6.55 -4.51
CA CYS A 41 -7.05 6.59 -4.09
C CYS A 41 -7.32 5.51 -3.05
N ARG A 42 -8.36 5.73 -2.27
CA ARG A 42 -8.92 4.69 -1.42
C ARG A 42 -9.74 3.77 -2.32
N TYR A 43 -9.31 2.52 -2.42
CA TYR A 43 -9.91 1.55 -3.34
C TYR A 43 -11.09 0.80 -2.71
N GLY A 44 -11.01 0.53 -1.43
CA GLY A 44 -12.03 -0.17 -0.66
C GLY A 44 -11.99 0.26 0.80
N GLY A 45 -12.54 -0.54 1.71
CA GLY A 45 -12.63 -0.21 3.14
C GLY A 45 -11.30 0.24 3.74
N GLU A 46 -10.31 -0.65 3.73
CA GLU A 46 -8.96 -0.38 4.23
C GLU A 46 -7.90 -0.53 3.13
N GLU A 47 -8.33 -0.53 1.87
CA GLU A 47 -7.47 -0.71 0.71
C GLU A 47 -7.21 0.60 -0.01
N PHE A 48 -5.97 0.79 -0.42
CA PHE A 48 -5.53 1.94 -1.20
C PHE A 48 -4.82 1.47 -2.46
N CYS A 49 -4.96 2.23 -3.53
CA CYS A 49 -4.30 1.95 -4.80
C CYS A 49 -3.44 3.16 -5.16
N VAL A 50 -2.20 2.89 -5.57
CA VAL A 50 -1.25 3.94 -5.98
C VAL A 50 -0.77 3.63 -7.39
N PHE A 51 -0.80 4.65 -8.25
CA PHE A 51 -0.27 4.58 -9.61
C PHE A 51 0.94 5.49 -9.70
N LEU A 52 2.11 4.90 -9.90
CA LEU A 52 3.36 5.63 -10.03
C LEU A 52 3.71 5.77 -11.50
N LYS A 53 3.90 7.02 -11.93
CA LYS A 53 4.19 7.34 -13.33
C LYS A 53 5.66 7.05 -13.66
N CYS A 54 5.87 6.33 -14.75
CA CYS A 54 7.21 6.08 -15.32
C CYS A 54 8.21 5.48 -14.31
N ALA A 55 7.71 4.66 -13.38
CA ALA A 55 8.54 4.07 -12.34
C ALA A 55 9.05 2.71 -12.78
N ASP A 56 10.32 2.43 -12.47
CA ASP A 56 10.85 1.07 -12.47
C ASP A 56 10.64 0.41 -11.09
N LEU A 57 10.97 -0.86 -10.97
CA LEU A 57 10.76 -1.58 -9.70
C LEU A 57 11.55 -0.94 -8.56
N SER A 58 12.76 -0.48 -8.82
CA SER A 58 13.59 0.19 -7.82
C SER A 58 12.92 1.45 -7.28
N SER A 59 12.33 2.26 -8.17
CA SER A 59 11.60 3.48 -7.79
C SER A 59 10.35 3.16 -6.98
N VAL A 60 9.63 2.09 -7.34
CA VAL A 60 8.44 1.66 -6.60
C VAL A 60 8.82 1.19 -5.20
N MET A 61 9.90 0.42 -5.08
CA MET A 61 10.38 -0.04 -3.77
C MET A 61 10.87 1.14 -2.91
N ALA A 62 11.48 2.15 -3.52
CA ALA A 62 11.87 3.37 -2.81
C ALA A 62 10.65 4.15 -2.29
N TYR A 63 9.60 4.24 -3.09
CA TYR A 63 8.32 4.83 -2.67
C TYR A 63 7.75 4.08 -1.45
N ASP A 64 7.72 2.76 -1.54
CA ASP A 64 7.24 1.91 -0.46
C ASP A 64 8.05 2.13 0.83
N GLN A 65 9.36 2.20 0.72
CA GLN A 65 10.22 2.43 1.88
C GLN A 65 9.98 3.79 2.51
N ARG A 66 9.81 4.83 1.70
CA ARG A 66 9.46 6.17 2.22
C ARG A 66 8.14 6.14 2.99
N MET A 67 7.15 5.43 2.47
CA MET A 67 5.86 5.30 3.15
C MET A 67 5.97 4.58 4.48
N ARG A 68 6.73 3.48 4.52
CA ARG A 68 6.96 2.73 5.76
C ARG A 68 7.69 3.56 6.80
N GLN A 69 8.69 4.34 6.38
CA GLN A 69 9.41 5.25 7.26
C GLN A 69 8.50 6.36 7.77
N TRP A 70 7.66 6.92 6.90
CA TRP A 70 6.72 7.97 7.30
C TRP A 70 5.74 7.45 8.36
N LEU A 71 5.18 6.27 8.16
CA LEU A 71 4.29 5.66 9.14
C LEU A 71 5.01 5.35 10.47
N ALA A 72 6.24 4.88 10.40
CA ALA A 72 7.02 4.61 11.61
C ALA A 72 7.27 5.89 12.43
N GLN A 73 7.40 7.04 11.76
CA GLN A 73 7.61 8.32 12.42
C GLN A 73 6.34 8.92 13.00
N HIS A 74 5.20 8.68 12.39
CA HIS A 74 3.96 9.42 12.69
C HIS A 74 2.88 8.59 13.37
N SER A 75 2.83 7.28 13.14
CA SER A 75 1.67 6.50 13.58
C SER A 75 1.57 6.37 15.10
N SER A 76 2.67 6.10 15.78
CA SER A 76 2.66 5.93 17.25
C SER A 76 2.26 7.23 17.95
N GLU A 77 2.73 8.37 17.44
CA GLU A 77 2.41 9.68 18.01
C GLU A 77 0.95 10.03 17.79
N GLU A 78 0.44 9.83 16.58
CA GLU A 78 -0.92 10.21 16.19
C GLU A 78 -1.99 9.24 16.68
N LEU A 79 -1.68 7.94 16.75
CA LEU A 79 -2.65 6.89 17.04
C LEU A 79 -2.41 6.18 18.37
N GLY A 80 -1.21 6.28 18.94
CA GLY A 80 -0.83 5.54 20.14
C GLY A 80 -0.38 4.11 19.86
N PHE A 81 -0.31 3.70 18.60
CA PHE A 81 0.20 2.39 18.18
C PHE A 81 0.79 2.50 16.77
N ARG A 82 1.60 1.50 16.40
CA ARG A 82 2.24 1.48 15.08
C ARG A 82 1.27 0.93 14.02
N LEU A 83 1.02 1.73 12.99
CA LEU A 83 0.23 1.31 11.85
C LEU A 83 1.12 0.64 10.81
N SER A 84 0.70 -0.52 10.33
CA SER A 84 1.41 -1.30 9.32
C SER A 84 0.50 -1.59 8.13
N TYR A 85 1.10 -1.90 6.99
CA TYR A 85 0.36 -2.31 5.81
C TYR A 85 1.09 -3.40 5.04
N SER A 86 0.33 -4.14 4.25
CA SER A 86 0.83 -5.08 3.26
C SER A 86 0.55 -4.53 1.88
N ALA A 87 1.40 -4.83 0.91
CA ALA A 87 1.24 -4.29 -0.44
C ALA A 87 1.65 -5.30 -1.51
N GLY A 88 1.03 -5.17 -2.66
CA GLY A 88 1.37 -5.90 -3.87
C GLY A 88 1.66 -4.93 -5.00
N ILE A 89 2.68 -5.21 -5.78
CA ILE A 89 3.14 -4.41 -6.91
C ILE A 89 2.88 -5.14 -8.21
N ALA A 90 2.34 -4.41 -9.20
CA ALA A 90 2.31 -4.85 -10.59
C ALA A 90 2.98 -3.80 -11.45
N MET A 91 3.76 -4.25 -12.43
CA MET A 91 4.48 -3.36 -13.34
C MET A 91 3.88 -3.49 -14.74
N ARG A 92 3.64 -2.36 -15.39
CA ARG A 92 3.27 -2.36 -16.80
C ARG A 92 4.52 -2.63 -17.62
N MET A 93 4.56 -3.80 -18.26
CA MET A 93 5.74 -4.26 -19.00
C MET A 93 5.58 -4.14 -20.51
N GLN A 94 4.36 -4.05 -21.02
CA GLN A 94 4.09 -4.03 -22.44
C GLN A 94 2.79 -3.29 -22.75
N ASP A 95 2.62 -2.89 -24.01
CA ASP A 95 1.48 -2.08 -24.43
C ASP A 95 0.12 -2.79 -24.28
N GLY A 96 0.11 -4.12 -24.27
CA GLY A 96 -1.11 -4.89 -24.08
C GLY A 96 -1.60 -4.99 -22.63
N ASP A 97 -0.84 -4.48 -21.68
CA ASP A 97 -1.25 -4.50 -20.26
C ASP A 97 -2.39 -3.53 -20.03
N THR A 98 -3.46 -4.03 -19.43
CA THR A 98 -4.62 -3.22 -19.04
C THR A 98 -4.58 -2.92 -17.55
N ILE A 99 -5.35 -1.89 -17.14
CA ILE A 99 -5.50 -1.57 -15.71
C ILE A 99 -6.07 -2.77 -14.96
N ASP A 100 -7.05 -3.46 -15.52
CA ASP A 100 -7.66 -4.63 -14.88
C ASP A 100 -6.64 -5.74 -14.63
N LYS A 101 -5.76 -6.01 -15.60
CA LYS A 101 -4.68 -6.98 -15.43
C LYS A 101 -3.69 -6.55 -14.36
N LEU A 102 -3.31 -5.28 -14.35
CA LEU A 102 -2.37 -4.75 -13.36
C LEU A 102 -2.97 -4.81 -11.96
N LEU A 103 -4.23 -4.43 -11.80
CA LEU A 103 -4.91 -4.52 -10.51
C LEU A 103 -4.99 -5.97 -10.01
N GLN A 104 -5.31 -6.91 -10.90
CA GLN A 104 -5.37 -8.32 -10.54
C GLN A 104 -4.01 -8.84 -10.09
N GLN A 105 -2.94 -8.50 -10.81
CA GLN A 105 -1.58 -8.92 -10.46
C GLN A 105 -1.12 -8.32 -9.13
N ALA A 106 -1.42 -7.04 -8.92
CA ALA A 106 -1.11 -6.38 -7.65
C ALA A 106 -1.88 -7.00 -6.50
N ASP A 107 -3.14 -7.35 -6.71
CA ASP A 107 -3.99 -8.00 -5.71
C ASP A 107 -3.49 -9.39 -5.36
N ASP A 108 -3.07 -10.16 -6.35
CA ASP A 108 -2.47 -11.49 -6.14
C ASP A 108 -1.18 -11.38 -5.30
N ALA A 109 -0.34 -10.40 -5.61
CA ALA A 109 0.89 -10.16 -4.85
C ALA A 109 0.59 -9.68 -3.42
N LEU A 110 -0.45 -8.87 -3.25
CA LEU A 110 -0.93 -8.44 -1.93
C LEU A 110 -1.40 -9.64 -1.10
N TYR A 111 -2.14 -10.54 -1.71
CA TYR A 111 -2.59 -11.77 -1.05
C TYR A 111 -1.39 -12.59 -0.54
N GLU A 112 -0.35 -12.73 -1.38
CA GLU A 112 0.89 -13.39 -1.00
C GLU A 112 1.59 -12.68 0.18
N ALA A 113 1.63 -11.36 0.16
CA ALA A 113 2.22 -10.58 1.25
C ALA A 113 1.51 -10.86 2.57
N LYS A 114 0.18 -10.91 2.55
CA LYS A 114 -0.62 -11.26 3.74
C LYS A 114 -0.38 -12.68 4.18
N SER A 115 -0.30 -13.62 3.25
CA SER A 115 -0.05 -15.05 3.54
C SER A 115 1.32 -15.27 4.16
N GLN A 116 2.31 -14.47 3.81
CA GLN A 116 3.66 -14.59 4.35
C GLN A 116 3.86 -13.89 5.70
N GLY A 117 2.80 -13.36 6.29
CA GLY A 117 2.85 -12.78 7.63
C GLY A 117 2.59 -11.28 7.69
N ARG A 118 2.14 -10.68 6.60
CA ARG A 118 1.83 -9.24 6.51
C ARG A 118 3.06 -8.34 6.70
N GLY A 119 2.85 -7.05 6.77
CA GLY A 119 3.92 -6.07 7.03
C GLY A 119 4.99 -6.04 5.97
N ARG A 120 4.66 -6.33 4.73
CA ARG A 120 5.63 -6.45 3.63
C ARG A 120 5.01 -6.08 2.30
N THR A 121 5.87 -5.83 1.33
CA THR A 121 5.51 -5.52 -0.05
C THR A 121 6.13 -6.56 -0.98
N LEU A 122 5.30 -7.16 -1.84
CA LEU A 122 5.77 -8.15 -2.81
C LEU A 122 5.40 -7.68 -4.23
N ALA A 123 6.28 -7.98 -5.17
CA ALA A 123 6.01 -7.79 -6.60
C ALA A 123 5.49 -9.10 -7.19
N GLY A 124 4.63 -9.01 -8.19
CA GLY A 124 4.13 -10.18 -8.90
C GLY A 124 5.27 -10.96 -9.54
N SER A 125 5.29 -12.28 -9.30
CA SER A 125 6.37 -13.16 -9.73
C SER A 125 6.57 -13.18 -11.25
N GLU A 126 5.52 -13.08 -12.01
CA GLU A 126 5.57 -13.05 -13.48
C GLU A 126 6.38 -11.85 -13.99
N ARG A 127 6.37 -10.76 -13.26
CA ARG A 127 7.09 -9.54 -13.63
C ARG A 127 8.58 -9.63 -13.28
N LEU A 128 8.92 -10.47 -12.34
CA LEU A 128 10.32 -10.65 -11.94
C LEU A 128 11.06 -11.61 -12.88
N ILE A 129 10.35 -12.49 -13.55
CA ILE A 129 10.92 -13.48 -14.44
C ILE A 129 11.10 -12.91 -15.85
N ALA A 130 10.23 -12.02 -16.25
CA ALA A 130 10.28 -11.38 -17.56
C ALA A 130 11.37 -10.31 -17.61
#